data_fb8fbf31a2f849f50c5d059af09959c6
#
_entry.id   fb8fbf31a2f849f50c5d059af09959c6
#
_cell.length_a   1.000
_cell.length_b   1.000
_cell.length_c   1.000
_cell.angle_alpha   90.00
_cell.angle_beta   90.00
_cell.angle_gamma   90.00
#
_symmetry.space_group_name_H-M   'P 1'
#
loop_
_entity.id
_entity.type
_entity.pdbx_description
1 polymer ?
#
loop_
_entity_poly.entity_id
_entity_poly.type
_entity_poly.pdbx_seq_one_letter_code
_entity_poly.pdbx_strand_id
1 'polypeptide(L)'
;MPDEFRNVTLNFVASRVTVAAVTVEYGAAFDMANAPELPAKGGYTAEWSDFDHEHVVFDQTIEAVYTPLDSVVQSGDTRNGLPILLAEGAFGTAEVTLTPSSESPGAVGTLLECWEITLPEDRSDSHVLHYLAPSDNTVVYLRDADGSWRKVDTTEDGSYLVFTAMTDETTLAAVEKPGIPLPILIGGAVAAVLLVILSILGHKHRKKRLNKKAEQE
;
A
#
# COMPACT_ATOMS: atom_id res chain seq x y z
N MET A 1 -1.64 49.61 -39.38
CA MET A 1 -1.17 48.34 -39.94
C MET A 1 -2.33 47.40 -39.87
N PRO A 2 -2.65 46.63 -40.91
CA PRO A 2 -3.64 45.57 -40.80
C PRO A 2 -3.18 44.56 -39.73
N ASP A 3 -4.09 44.16 -38.84
CA ASP A 3 -3.83 43.22 -37.73
C ASP A 3 -3.38 41.83 -38.21
N GLU A 4 -3.41 41.57 -39.52
CA GLU A 4 -3.08 40.31 -40.21
C GLU A 4 -1.61 39.85 -40.07
N PHE A 5 -0.70 40.67 -39.48
CA PHE A 5 0.70 40.32 -39.29
C PHE A 5 1.15 40.56 -37.81
N ARG A 6 0.22 40.66 -36.91
CA ARG A 6 0.54 40.82 -35.49
C ARG A 6 0.69 39.45 -34.85
N ASN A 7 1.81 39.18 -34.28
CA ASN A 7 2.02 38.01 -33.43
C ASN A 7 1.82 38.36 -31.97
N VAL A 8 1.36 37.41 -31.21
CA VAL A 8 1.24 37.46 -29.75
C VAL A 8 2.09 36.35 -29.12
N THR A 9 2.52 36.57 -27.89
CA THR A 9 3.43 35.65 -27.19
C THR A 9 2.70 35.01 -26.00
N LEU A 10 2.74 33.71 -25.94
CA LEU A 10 2.34 32.92 -24.78
C LEU A 10 3.59 32.55 -23.98
N ASN A 11 3.71 33.10 -22.77
CA ASN A 11 4.82 32.84 -21.87
C ASN A 11 4.40 31.79 -20.84
N PHE A 12 4.94 30.61 -20.93
CA PHE A 12 4.74 29.53 -19.98
C PHE A 12 5.76 29.64 -18.84
N VAL A 13 5.26 29.79 -17.60
CA VAL A 13 6.08 30.07 -16.43
C VAL A 13 5.83 29.03 -15.35
N ALA A 14 6.90 28.41 -14.83
CA ALA A 14 6.84 27.50 -13.71
C ALA A 14 7.79 27.97 -12.61
N SER A 15 7.31 28.06 -11.37
CA SER A 15 8.12 28.50 -10.22
C SER A 15 8.86 29.83 -10.45
N ARG A 16 8.22 30.79 -11.16
CA ARG A 16 8.78 32.10 -11.55
C ARG A 16 9.88 32.05 -12.62
N VAL A 17 10.05 30.90 -13.27
CA VAL A 17 11.01 30.74 -14.38
C VAL A 17 10.23 30.52 -15.66
N THR A 18 10.58 31.24 -16.73
CA THR A 18 9.98 31.01 -18.05
C THR A 18 10.49 29.67 -18.58
N VAL A 19 9.56 28.73 -18.78
CA VAL A 19 9.81 27.40 -19.35
C VAL A 19 9.91 27.49 -20.87
N ALA A 20 8.97 28.24 -21.48
CA ALA A 20 8.95 28.50 -22.91
C ALA A 20 8.19 29.81 -23.22
N ALA A 21 8.52 30.40 -24.36
CA ALA A 21 7.76 31.47 -24.97
C ALA A 21 7.37 31.04 -26.38
N VAL A 22 6.07 30.96 -26.64
CA VAL A 22 5.51 30.48 -27.90
C VAL A 22 4.84 31.66 -28.63
N THR A 23 5.18 31.85 -29.89
CA THR A 23 4.59 32.90 -30.73
C THR A 23 3.41 32.30 -31.50
N VAL A 24 2.28 32.98 -31.43
CA VAL A 24 1.03 32.63 -32.09
C VAL A 24 0.56 33.81 -32.96
N GLU A 25 -0.03 33.56 -34.10
CA GLU A 25 -0.67 34.62 -34.90
C GLU A 25 -1.85 35.24 -34.15
N TYR A 26 -2.02 36.53 -34.25
CA TYR A 26 -3.14 37.25 -33.63
C TYR A 26 -4.49 36.64 -34.06
N GLY A 27 -5.31 36.26 -33.10
CA GLY A 27 -6.63 35.67 -33.32
C GLY A 27 -6.64 34.17 -33.70
N ALA A 28 -5.48 33.56 -33.81
CA ALA A 28 -5.40 32.09 -34.04
C ALA A 28 -5.63 31.30 -32.75
N ALA A 29 -6.02 30.05 -32.90
CA ALA A 29 -6.08 29.09 -31.79
C ALA A 29 -4.67 28.53 -31.52
N PHE A 30 -4.38 28.26 -30.27
CA PHE A 30 -3.21 27.51 -29.83
C PHE A 30 -3.60 26.09 -29.44
N ASP A 31 -3.00 25.09 -30.09
CA ASP A 31 -3.22 23.70 -29.77
C ASP A 31 -2.46 23.32 -28.49
N MET A 32 -3.17 22.91 -27.43
CA MET A 32 -2.60 22.52 -26.15
C MET A 32 -1.62 21.32 -26.25
N ALA A 33 -1.71 20.52 -27.31
CA ALA A 33 -0.74 19.46 -27.59
C ALA A 33 0.69 20.01 -27.85
N ASN A 34 0.81 21.32 -28.20
CA ASN A 34 2.06 22.03 -28.39
C ASN A 34 2.52 22.79 -27.14
N ALA A 35 1.79 22.70 -26.01
CA ALA A 35 2.24 23.32 -24.76
C ALA A 35 3.54 22.66 -24.29
N PRO A 36 4.46 23.43 -23.67
CA PRO A 36 5.69 22.85 -23.14
C PRO A 36 5.38 21.87 -22.02
N GLU A 37 6.26 20.86 -21.89
CA GLU A 37 6.17 19.92 -20.79
C GLU A 37 6.29 20.64 -19.43
N LEU A 38 5.40 20.30 -18.49
CA LEU A 38 5.40 20.86 -17.15
C LEU A 38 6.58 20.31 -16.35
N PRO A 39 7.40 21.18 -15.72
CA PRO A 39 8.44 20.72 -14.84
C PRO A 39 7.86 19.92 -13.66
N ALA A 40 8.34 18.70 -13.46
CA ALA A 40 7.92 17.85 -12.35
C ALA A 40 8.33 18.48 -11.00
N LYS A 41 7.44 18.38 -10.00
CA LYS A 41 7.69 18.76 -8.62
C LYS A 41 7.30 17.61 -7.70
N GLY A 42 8.25 17.09 -6.92
CA GLY A 42 8.00 15.99 -6.02
C GLY A 42 6.86 16.26 -5.04
N GLY A 43 5.89 15.34 -4.92
CA GLY A 43 4.71 15.48 -4.06
C GLY A 43 3.61 16.40 -4.58
N TYR A 44 3.61 16.72 -5.89
CA TYR A 44 2.61 17.59 -6.51
C TYR A 44 2.19 17.04 -7.88
N THR A 45 0.90 17.20 -8.21
CA THR A 45 0.44 17.20 -9.61
C THR A 45 0.63 18.62 -10.17
N ALA A 46 0.74 18.75 -11.49
CA ALA A 46 0.90 20.04 -12.15
C ALA A 46 0.02 20.15 -13.38
N GLU A 47 -0.51 21.32 -13.60
CA GLU A 47 -1.26 21.69 -14.80
C GLU A 47 -0.92 23.13 -15.17
N TRP A 48 -1.10 23.50 -16.45
CA TRP A 48 -1.03 24.88 -16.84
C TRP A 48 -2.32 25.58 -16.43
N SER A 49 -2.20 26.84 -15.92
CA SER A 49 -3.37 27.66 -15.60
C SER A 49 -4.26 27.82 -16.82
N ASP A 50 -5.57 27.90 -16.57
CA ASP A 50 -6.55 28.12 -17.64
C ASP A 50 -6.29 29.46 -18.35
N PHE A 51 -6.40 29.45 -19.69
CA PHE A 51 -6.28 30.63 -20.53
C PHE A 51 -7.10 30.47 -21.83
N ASP A 52 -7.45 31.58 -22.46
CA ASP A 52 -8.15 31.51 -23.76
C ASP A 52 -7.17 31.09 -24.86
N HIS A 53 -7.14 29.79 -25.14
CA HIS A 53 -6.32 29.20 -26.19
C HIS A 53 -7.05 29.05 -27.53
N GLU A 54 -8.37 29.26 -27.58
CA GLU A 54 -9.15 29.15 -28.81
C GLU A 54 -9.03 30.42 -29.65
N HIS A 55 -8.82 31.59 -29.02
CA HIS A 55 -8.74 32.86 -29.71
C HIS A 55 -7.69 33.79 -29.07
N VAL A 56 -6.42 33.61 -29.41
CA VAL A 56 -5.29 34.33 -28.79
C VAL A 56 -5.12 35.71 -29.40
N VAL A 57 -5.50 36.75 -28.67
CA VAL A 57 -5.50 38.15 -29.17
C VAL A 57 -4.55 39.10 -28.42
N PHE A 58 -3.90 38.63 -27.35
CA PHE A 58 -2.91 39.42 -26.58
C PHE A 58 -1.84 38.49 -25.98
N ASP A 59 -0.72 39.10 -25.60
CA ASP A 59 0.33 38.41 -24.88
C ASP A 59 -0.18 37.91 -23.53
N GLN A 60 0.05 36.62 -23.20
CA GLN A 60 -0.41 36.01 -21.98
C GLN A 60 0.76 35.33 -21.23
N THR A 61 0.65 35.33 -19.91
CA THR A 61 1.52 34.52 -19.06
C THR A 61 0.68 33.38 -18.47
N ILE A 62 1.05 32.16 -18.80
CA ILE A 62 0.41 30.92 -18.36
C ILE A 62 1.30 30.34 -17.26
N GLU A 63 0.76 30.26 -16.04
CA GLU A 63 1.50 29.77 -14.90
C GLU A 63 1.24 28.28 -14.65
N ALA A 64 2.28 27.56 -14.24
CA ALA A 64 2.11 26.21 -13.74
C ALA A 64 1.45 26.24 -12.36
N VAL A 65 0.31 25.55 -12.24
CA VAL A 65 -0.42 25.35 -10.99
C VAL A 65 0.00 24.01 -10.42
N TYR A 66 0.54 24.00 -9.21
CA TYR A 66 0.98 22.80 -8.50
C TYR A 66 0.03 22.51 -7.35
N THR A 67 -0.64 21.33 -7.40
CA THR A 67 -1.52 20.85 -6.34
C THR A 67 -0.80 19.78 -5.52
N PRO A 68 -0.71 19.91 -4.19
CA PRO A 68 -0.11 18.88 -3.35
C PRO A 68 -0.84 17.55 -3.50
N LEU A 69 -0.11 16.44 -3.51
CA LEU A 69 -0.66 15.10 -3.43
C LEU A 69 -0.92 14.73 -1.97
N ASP A 70 -2.00 14.01 -1.71
CA ASP A 70 -2.24 13.41 -0.40
C ASP A 70 -1.20 12.32 -0.11
N SER A 71 -0.68 12.31 1.12
CA SER A 71 0.28 11.29 1.54
C SER A 71 -0.38 10.00 2.02
N VAL A 72 -1.66 10.06 2.40
CA VAL A 72 -2.46 8.91 2.87
C VAL A 72 -3.87 9.02 2.31
N VAL A 73 -4.34 7.94 1.70
CA VAL A 73 -5.74 7.78 1.27
C VAL A 73 -6.36 6.59 2.00
N GLN A 74 -7.68 6.60 2.17
CA GLN A 74 -8.41 5.60 2.94
C GLN A 74 -9.59 5.03 2.16
N SER A 75 -10.00 3.81 2.51
CA SER A 75 -11.23 3.22 1.99
C SER A 75 -12.46 3.86 2.63
N GLY A 76 -13.55 3.99 1.85
CA GLY A 76 -14.86 4.34 2.36
C GLY A 76 -15.47 3.21 3.22
N ASP A 77 -15.09 1.95 2.96
CA ASP A 77 -15.50 0.80 3.74
C ASP A 77 -14.82 0.79 5.10
N THR A 78 -15.62 0.50 6.14
CA THR A 78 -15.15 0.54 7.53
C THR A 78 -15.45 -0.73 8.29
N ARG A 79 -14.60 -1.05 9.28
CA ARG A 79 -14.80 -2.09 10.28
C ARG A 79 -14.63 -1.48 11.67
N ASN A 80 -15.64 -1.62 12.54
CA ASN A 80 -15.66 -1.01 13.89
C ASN A 80 -15.40 0.51 13.87
N GLY A 81 -15.86 1.21 12.81
CA GLY A 81 -15.70 2.66 12.66
C GLY A 81 -14.32 3.11 12.16
N LEU A 82 -13.44 2.18 11.81
CA LEU A 82 -12.13 2.46 11.22
C LEU A 82 -12.13 2.03 9.73
N PRO A 83 -11.43 2.74 8.83
CA PRO A 83 -11.25 2.31 7.45
C PRO A 83 -10.64 0.91 7.38
N ILE A 84 -11.12 0.07 6.45
CA ILE A 84 -10.57 -1.29 6.27
C ILE A 84 -9.16 -1.22 5.68
N LEU A 85 -8.90 -0.26 4.79
CA LEU A 85 -7.61 -0.08 4.16
C LEU A 85 -7.19 1.39 4.16
N LEU A 86 -5.94 1.64 4.52
CA LEU A 86 -5.24 2.90 4.28
C LEU A 86 -4.08 2.62 3.34
N ALA A 87 -3.77 3.55 2.45
CA ALA A 87 -2.61 3.47 1.58
C ALA A 87 -1.77 4.75 1.71
N GLU A 88 -0.46 4.58 1.93
CA GLU A 88 0.51 5.67 1.90
C GLU A 88 1.16 5.74 0.53
N GLY A 89 1.25 6.93 -0.03
CA GLY A 89 1.84 7.16 -1.34
C GLY A 89 1.62 8.59 -1.83
N ALA A 90 1.97 8.84 -3.08
CA ALA A 90 1.80 10.14 -3.71
C ALA A 90 0.47 10.18 -4.49
N PHE A 91 -0.63 10.06 -3.76
CA PHE A 91 -1.98 10.06 -4.34
C PHE A 91 -2.52 11.46 -4.58
N GLY A 92 -3.40 11.59 -5.59
CA GLY A 92 -4.32 12.71 -5.69
C GLY A 92 -5.44 12.61 -4.65
N THR A 93 -6.39 13.56 -4.70
CA THR A 93 -7.55 13.60 -3.79
C THR A 93 -8.60 12.58 -4.19
N ALA A 94 -8.43 11.30 -3.90
CA ALA A 94 -9.44 10.28 -4.15
C ALA A 94 -9.41 9.21 -3.06
N GLU A 95 -10.50 8.47 -2.94
CA GLU A 95 -10.63 7.38 -1.97
C GLU A 95 -10.13 6.05 -2.56
N VAL A 96 -9.69 5.16 -1.68
CA VAL A 96 -9.44 3.76 -2.04
C VAL A 96 -10.77 3.05 -2.19
N THR A 97 -10.97 2.36 -3.32
CA THR A 97 -12.16 1.53 -3.53
C THR A 97 -11.84 0.06 -3.25
N LEU A 98 -12.65 -0.58 -2.41
CA LEU A 98 -12.59 -2.00 -2.12
C LEU A 98 -13.81 -2.70 -2.74
N THR A 99 -13.57 -3.71 -3.58
CA THR A 99 -14.63 -4.53 -4.17
C THR A 99 -14.49 -5.96 -3.63
N PRO A 100 -15.54 -6.54 -3.00
CA PRO A 100 -15.47 -7.91 -2.54
C PRO A 100 -15.20 -8.87 -3.70
N SER A 101 -14.28 -9.81 -3.48
CA SER A 101 -13.93 -10.85 -4.44
C SER A 101 -14.11 -12.24 -3.82
N SER A 102 -14.36 -13.24 -4.64
CA SER A 102 -14.44 -14.64 -4.24
C SER A 102 -13.15 -15.43 -4.53
N GLU A 103 -12.11 -14.75 -4.97
CA GLU A 103 -10.82 -15.38 -5.26
C GLU A 103 -10.14 -15.87 -3.98
N SER A 104 -9.34 -16.92 -4.11
CA SER A 104 -8.65 -17.52 -2.98
C SER A 104 -7.24 -17.92 -3.35
N PRO A 105 -6.25 -17.68 -2.47
CA PRO A 105 -4.87 -18.08 -2.69
C PRO A 105 -4.64 -19.61 -2.63
N GLY A 106 -5.68 -20.40 -2.32
CA GLY A 106 -5.52 -21.85 -2.12
C GLY A 106 -4.59 -22.22 -0.95
N ALA A 107 -4.28 -21.27 -0.09
CA ALA A 107 -3.41 -21.46 1.07
C ALA A 107 -4.10 -22.32 2.15
N VAL A 108 -3.27 -22.95 3.00
CA VAL A 108 -3.79 -23.70 4.17
C VAL A 108 -4.37 -22.70 5.17
N GLY A 109 -5.67 -22.83 5.44
CA GLY A 109 -6.42 -21.94 6.33
C GLY A 109 -7.83 -21.69 5.79
N THR A 110 -8.57 -20.85 6.49
CA THR A 110 -9.92 -20.43 6.09
C THR A 110 -9.83 -19.04 5.47
N LEU A 111 -10.31 -18.88 4.22
CA LEU A 111 -10.48 -17.55 3.64
C LEU A 111 -11.48 -16.77 4.48
N LEU A 112 -11.06 -15.64 5.03
CA LEU A 112 -11.90 -14.75 5.80
C LEU A 112 -12.58 -13.73 4.89
N GLU A 113 -11.79 -13.08 4.04
CA GLU A 113 -12.26 -12.14 3.03
C GLU A 113 -11.23 -11.97 1.92
N CYS A 114 -11.70 -11.50 0.77
CA CYS A 114 -10.87 -11.13 -0.37
C CYS A 114 -11.39 -9.83 -0.97
N TRP A 115 -10.47 -8.91 -1.27
CA TRP A 115 -10.75 -7.59 -1.79
C TRP A 115 -9.97 -7.32 -3.06
N GLU A 116 -10.66 -6.82 -4.06
CA GLU A 116 -10.04 -6.15 -5.19
C GLU A 116 -9.85 -4.67 -4.81
N ILE A 117 -8.61 -4.21 -4.86
CA ILE A 117 -8.20 -2.87 -4.41
C ILE A 117 -8.03 -2.00 -5.64
N THR A 118 -8.73 -0.88 -5.69
CA THR A 118 -8.48 0.18 -6.65
C THR A 118 -7.93 1.39 -5.93
N LEU A 119 -6.65 1.68 -6.14
CA LEU A 119 -6.00 2.89 -5.65
C LEU A 119 -6.22 4.03 -6.64
N PRO A 120 -6.27 5.29 -6.15
CA PRO A 120 -6.20 6.46 -7.02
C PRO A 120 -4.92 6.45 -7.85
N GLU A 121 -4.89 7.25 -8.92
CA GLU A 121 -3.67 7.41 -9.70
C GLU A 121 -2.50 7.86 -8.81
N ASP A 122 -1.43 7.10 -8.84
CA ASP A 122 -0.18 7.37 -8.16
C ASP A 122 0.99 7.16 -9.12
N ARG A 123 2.11 7.81 -8.81
CA ARG A 123 3.36 7.71 -9.57
C ARG A 123 4.39 6.81 -8.89
N SER A 124 4.01 6.15 -7.80
CA SER A 124 4.87 5.25 -7.04
C SER A 124 4.79 3.82 -7.60
N ASP A 125 5.90 3.12 -7.63
CA ASP A 125 5.95 1.70 -8.04
C ASP A 125 5.43 0.78 -6.92
N SER A 126 5.33 1.28 -5.69
CA SER A 126 4.87 0.53 -4.51
C SER A 126 4.22 1.44 -3.49
N HIS A 127 3.34 0.86 -2.67
CA HIS A 127 2.61 1.55 -1.60
C HIS A 127 2.80 0.82 -0.28
N VAL A 128 2.75 1.57 0.82
CA VAL A 128 2.59 1.00 2.16
C VAL A 128 1.09 0.92 2.44
N LEU A 129 0.60 -0.29 2.66
CA LEU A 129 -0.80 -0.56 2.96
C LEU A 129 -0.96 -0.89 4.44
N HIS A 130 -1.99 -0.30 5.06
CA HIS A 130 -2.44 -0.61 6.42
C HIS A 130 -3.80 -1.27 6.30
N TYR A 131 -3.87 -2.56 6.59
CA TYR A 131 -5.08 -3.36 6.47
C TYR A 131 -5.64 -3.73 7.84
N LEU A 132 -6.89 -3.37 8.10
CA LEU A 132 -7.60 -3.72 9.31
C LEU A 132 -8.11 -5.16 9.22
N ALA A 133 -7.34 -6.09 9.76
CA ALA A 133 -7.64 -7.51 9.68
C ALA A 133 -8.93 -7.89 10.41
N PRO A 134 -9.69 -8.90 9.93
CA PRO A 134 -10.90 -9.38 10.60
C PRO A 134 -10.62 -10.20 11.86
N SER A 135 -9.41 -10.72 12.03
CA SER A 135 -8.99 -11.45 13.24
C SER A 135 -7.48 -11.33 13.49
N ASP A 136 -7.05 -11.55 14.74
CA ASP A 136 -5.63 -11.48 15.15
C ASP A 136 -4.77 -12.59 14.53
N ASN A 137 -5.38 -13.67 14.03
CA ASN A 137 -4.69 -14.78 13.38
C ASN A 137 -4.66 -14.67 11.85
N THR A 138 -4.86 -13.48 11.31
CA THR A 138 -4.90 -13.23 9.87
C THR A 138 -3.51 -13.31 9.25
N VAL A 139 -3.42 -13.97 8.09
CA VAL A 139 -2.30 -13.90 7.15
C VAL A 139 -2.78 -13.24 5.89
N VAL A 140 -2.01 -12.28 5.40
CA VAL A 140 -2.31 -11.53 4.18
C VAL A 140 -1.59 -12.17 3.00
N TYR A 141 -2.30 -12.28 1.89
CA TYR A 141 -1.78 -12.65 0.58
C TYR A 141 -2.13 -11.55 -0.41
N LEU A 142 -1.20 -11.24 -1.30
CA LEU A 142 -1.42 -10.38 -2.45
C LEU A 142 -1.33 -11.22 -3.72
N ARG A 143 -2.08 -10.82 -4.74
CA ARG A 143 -2.07 -11.44 -6.05
C ARG A 143 -1.25 -10.59 -7.00
N ASP A 144 -0.21 -11.19 -7.56
CA ASP A 144 0.67 -10.58 -8.54
C ASP A 144 -0.04 -10.43 -9.91
N ALA A 145 0.51 -9.60 -10.79
CA ALA A 145 -0.01 -9.37 -12.13
C ALA A 145 -0.12 -10.64 -13.00
N ASP A 146 0.73 -11.64 -12.75
CA ASP A 146 0.67 -12.95 -13.42
C ASP A 146 -0.43 -13.88 -12.87
N GLY A 147 -1.15 -13.44 -11.84
CA GLY A 147 -2.21 -14.17 -11.18
C GLY A 147 -1.74 -15.10 -10.05
N SER A 148 -0.45 -15.12 -9.74
CA SER A 148 0.08 -15.90 -8.61
C SER A 148 -0.20 -15.20 -7.28
N TRP A 149 -0.28 -15.98 -6.20
CA TRP A 149 -0.50 -15.47 -4.86
C TRP A 149 0.77 -15.50 -4.04
N ARG A 150 1.14 -14.37 -3.50
CA ARG A 150 2.29 -14.20 -2.61
C ARG A 150 1.83 -13.94 -1.18
N LYS A 151 2.35 -14.72 -0.22
CA LYS A 151 2.20 -14.39 1.20
C LYS A 151 3.02 -13.16 1.52
N VAL A 152 2.43 -12.23 2.26
CA VAL A 152 3.06 -10.97 2.63
C VAL A 152 3.58 -11.02 4.06
N ASP A 153 4.78 -10.50 4.28
CA ASP A 153 5.30 -10.24 5.61
C ASP A 153 4.66 -8.95 6.15
N THR A 154 4.00 -9.06 7.29
CA THR A 154 3.27 -7.96 7.92
C THR A 154 3.90 -7.57 9.25
N THR A 155 3.84 -6.27 9.56
CA THR A 155 4.10 -5.72 10.90
C THR A 155 2.80 -5.19 11.48
N GLU A 156 2.70 -5.11 12.81
CA GLU A 156 1.52 -4.57 13.48
C GLU A 156 1.74 -3.07 13.78
N ASP A 157 0.75 -2.25 13.47
CA ASP A 157 0.65 -0.86 13.88
C ASP A 157 -0.75 -0.60 14.42
N GLY A 158 -0.89 -0.62 15.74
CA GLY A 158 -2.17 -0.60 16.43
C GLY A 158 -3.04 -1.80 16.03
N SER A 159 -4.18 -1.52 15.39
CA SER A 159 -5.12 -2.54 14.89
C SER A 159 -4.87 -2.95 13.45
N TYR A 160 -3.89 -2.36 12.80
CA TYR A 160 -3.60 -2.60 11.39
C TYR A 160 -2.42 -3.54 11.19
N LEU A 161 -2.50 -4.37 10.16
CA LEU A 161 -1.37 -5.08 9.58
C LEU A 161 -0.77 -4.20 8.47
N VAL A 162 0.51 -3.88 8.60
CA VAL A 162 1.23 -2.99 7.68
C VAL A 162 2.17 -3.80 6.80
N PHE A 163 2.14 -3.54 5.50
CA PHE A 163 2.97 -4.21 4.51
C PHE A 163 3.13 -3.37 3.25
N THR A 164 4.09 -3.73 2.41
CA THR A 164 4.30 -3.11 1.11
C THR A 164 3.64 -3.95 0.01
N ALA A 165 2.88 -3.28 -0.86
CA ALA A 165 2.32 -3.83 -2.09
C ALA A 165 2.93 -3.12 -3.30
N MET A 166 3.16 -3.85 -4.39
CA MET A 166 3.50 -3.25 -5.68
C MET A 166 2.24 -2.68 -6.33
N THR A 167 2.39 -1.72 -7.23
CA THR A 167 1.26 -1.03 -7.88
C THR A 167 0.37 -1.97 -8.69
N ASP A 168 0.91 -3.08 -9.17
CA ASP A 168 0.20 -4.11 -9.93
C ASP A 168 -0.45 -5.20 -9.06
N GLU A 169 -0.18 -5.21 -7.75
CA GLU A 169 -0.79 -6.12 -6.78
C GLU A 169 -2.13 -5.56 -6.29
N THR A 170 -3.19 -5.81 -7.06
CA THR A 170 -4.51 -5.20 -6.83
C THR A 170 -5.50 -6.09 -6.08
N THR A 171 -5.14 -7.32 -5.71
CA THR A 171 -6.04 -8.23 -4.99
C THR A 171 -5.42 -8.69 -3.67
N LEU A 172 -6.14 -8.48 -2.57
CA LEU A 172 -5.75 -8.86 -1.21
C LEU A 172 -6.67 -9.96 -0.70
N ALA A 173 -6.10 -11.05 -0.19
CA ALA A 173 -6.84 -12.09 0.51
C ALA A 173 -6.36 -12.22 1.96
N ALA A 174 -7.30 -12.23 2.88
CA ALA A 174 -7.10 -12.48 4.29
C ALA A 174 -7.47 -13.92 4.62
N VAL A 175 -6.52 -14.68 5.13
CA VAL A 175 -6.68 -16.10 5.47
C VAL A 175 -6.40 -16.30 6.95
N GLU A 176 -7.28 -16.97 7.66
CA GLU A 176 -7.04 -17.37 9.05
C GLU A 176 -6.05 -18.51 9.13
N LYS A 177 -5.00 -18.35 9.93
CA LYS A 177 -4.07 -19.45 10.22
C LYS A 177 -4.82 -20.63 10.84
N PRO A 178 -4.57 -21.87 10.41
CA PRO A 178 -5.11 -23.02 11.12
C PRO A 178 -4.56 -23.02 12.55
N GLY A 179 -5.47 -23.07 13.53
CA GLY A 179 -5.09 -23.23 14.92
C GLY A 179 -4.28 -24.51 15.15
N ILE A 180 -3.39 -24.50 16.12
CA ILE A 180 -2.68 -25.74 16.51
C ILE A 180 -3.73 -26.74 17.00
N PRO A 181 -3.85 -27.93 16.39
CA PRO A 181 -4.83 -28.92 16.82
C PRO A 181 -4.70 -29.23 18.31
N LEU A 182 -5.79 -29.14 19.05
CA LEU A 182 -5.84 -29.40 20.50
C LEU A 182 -5.10 -30.66 20.93
N PRO A 183 -5.15 -31.80 20.17
CA PRO A 183 -4.40 -33.01 20.51
C PRO A 183 -2.88 -32.81 20.56
N ILE A 184 -2.31 -31.93 19.73
CA ILE A 184 -0.86 -31.67 19.71
C ILE A 184 -0.46 -30.87 20.96
N LEU A 185 -1.27 -29.91 21.37
CA LEU A 185 -1.04 -29.14 22.60
C LEU A 185 -1.12 -30.04 23.83
N ILE A 186 -2.10 -30.92 23.93
CA ILE A 186 -2.26 -31.85 25.04
C ILE A 186 -1.13 -32.90 25.03
N GLY A 187 -0.77 -33.45 23.87
CA GLY A 187 0.34 -34.37 23.71
C GLY A 187 1.68 -33.77 24.12
N GLY A 188 1.96 -32.52 23.76
CA GLY A 188 3.16 -31.79 24.15
C GLY A 188 3.24 -31.55 25.68
N ALA A 189 2.14 -31.15 26.30
CA ALA A 189 2.07 -30.96 27.74
C ALA A 189 2.26 -32.26 28.54
N VAL A 190 1.62 -33.34 28.09
CA VAL A 190 1.77 -34.70 28.72
C VAL A 190 3.21 -35.19 28.58
N ALA A 191 3.83 -35.04 27.42
CA ALA A 191 5.24 -35.45 27.22
C ALA A 191 6.21 -34.65 28.13
N ALA A 192 6.00 -33.33 28.27
CA ALA A 192 6.80 -32.54 29.17
C ALA A 192 6.67 -32.93 30.64
N VAL A 193 5.47 -33.23 31.11
CA VAL A 193 5.20 -33.74 32.47
C VAL A 193 5.87 -35.07 32.68
N LEU A 194 5.78 -36.03 31.72
CA LEU A 194 6.44 -37.31 31.81
C LEU A 194 7.97 -37.21 31.88
N LEU A 195 8.58 -36.30 31.12
CA LEU A 195 10.03 -36.03 31.18
C LEU A 195 10.48 -35.52 32.57
N VAL A 196 9.68 -34.63 33.15
CA VAL A 196 9.96 -34.12 34.50
C VAL A 196 9.85 -35.22 35.54
N ILE A 197 8.83 -36.10 35.48
CA ILE A 197 8.67 -37.24 36.40
C ILE A 197 9.81 -38.24 36.26
N LEU A 198 10.22 -38.57 35.05
CA LEU A 198 11.34 -39.46 34.77
C LEU A 198 12.68 -38.91 35.32
N SER A 199 12.88 -37.58 35.19
CA SER A 199 14.05 -36.88 35.73
C SER A 199 14.10 -36.98 37.25
N ILE A 200 12.96 -36.76 37.94
CA ILE A 200 12.87 -36.85 39.41
C ILE A 200 13.09 -38.31 39.90
N LEU A 201 12.52 -39.29 39.22
CA LEU A 201 12.71 -40.69 39.54
C LEU A 201 14.16 -41.14 39.32
N GLY A 202 14.77 -40.70 38.23
CA GLY A 202 16.18 -40.96 37.94
C GLY A 202 17.11 -40.40 39.01
N HIS A 203 16.80 -39.20 39.49
CA HIS A 203 17.57 -38.57 40.57
C HIS A 203 17.45 -39.29 41.91
N LYS A 204 16.22 -39.75 42.25
CA LYS A 204 15.96 -40.60 43.44
C LYS A 204 16.67 -41.97 43.37
N HIS A 205 16.72 -42.58 42.22
CA HIS A 205 17.42 -43.85 42.03
C HIS A 205 18.95 -43.70 42.14
N ARG A 206 19.52 -42.63 41.60
CA ARG A 206 20.94 -42.32 41.76
C ARG A 206 21.32 -42.10 43.22
N LYS A 207 20.51 -41.33 43.97
CA LYS A 207 20.75 -41.05 45.39
C LYS A 207 20.68 -42.31 46.24
N LYS A 208 19.73 -43.25 45.98
CA LYS A 208 19.67 -44.55 46.67
C LYS A 208 20.86 -45.45 46.37
N ARG A 209 21.42 -45.42 45.18
CA ARG A 209 22.62 -46.19 44.82
C ARG A 209 23.88 -45.65 45.49
N LEU A 210 24.01 -44.36 45.64
CA LEU A 210 25.13 -43.70 46.31
C LEU A 210 25.09 -43.98 47.81
N ASN A 211 23.94 -43.91 48.50
CA ASN A 211 23.79 -44.22 49.88
C ASN A 211 24.09 -45.71 50.22
N LYS A 212 23.66 -46.66 49.35
CA LYS A 212 24.00 -48.07 49.54
C LYS A 212 25.49 -48.40 49.38
N LYS A 213 26.23 -47.60 48.58
CA LYS A 213 27.70 -47.77 48.50
C LYS A 213 28.44 -47.18 49.72
N ALA A 214 27.92 -46.15 50.33
CA ALA A 214 28.52 -45.51 51.53
C ALA A 214 28.24 -46.32 52.83
N GLU A 215 27.27 -47.27 52.83
CA GLU A 215 27.03 -48.18 53.97
C GLU A 215 27.83 -49.49 53.91
N GLN A 216 28.61 -49.72 52.84
CA GLN A 216 29.40 -50.96 52.61
C GLN A 216 30.92 -50.73 52.72
N GLU A 217 31.37 -49.51 52.99
CA GLU A 217 32.73 -49.13 53.34
C GLU A 217 32.82 -48.84 54.86
#